data_f5b6ac082f6dd629cbd289310527b968
#
_entry.id   f5b6ac082f6dd629cbd289310527b968
#
_cell.length_a   1.000
_cell.length_b   1.000
_cell.length_c   1.000
_cell.angle_alpha   90.00
_cell.angle_beta   90.00
_cell.angle_gamma   90.00
#
_symmetry.space_group_name_H-M   'P 1'
#
loop_
_entity.id
_entity.type
_entity.pdbx_description
1 polymer ?
#
loop_
_entity_poly.entity_id
_entity_poly.type
_entity_poly.pdbx_seq_one_letter_code
_entity_poly.pdbx_strand_id
1 'polypeptide(L)'
;MMAINEQKNSVILGDLTAIEDQRYAAIELSGIQSDSRKIAAGNLFLAVAGHAVDGRDYIAQAVANGAAAVLVERAGYSADKLNYPNVPIIAVENLNLKLSEIAGRFYNNPSHELSIVGVTGTNGKTSCTQLYMQIANLLGRSCGVIGTLGAGIDGQLNEGLNTTPDAISIQKILAEWRDHELAVAAMEVSSHGLEQGRVADVQFELALFTNLSRDHLDYHGSMLAYGETKARLFRQPGLKCAVINIDDHFGCALVDEMPVTTDVIRYGVEPDARTNHSAEVWVDNVRFHPRGVNARLHSDWGSVEINSPLLGEFNLSNLVAVICCFGLQGFAPSSIANVIPKLMTVPGRMERIVSSADITVVVDYAHTPDGLEKALLAMRQHADGKLWCVFGCGGNRDHGKRPLMGALVQRHADHVVVTSDNPRNESAAEIIDEILGGVDRPSMVEEDRGLAIQFAIANALPGDCVLIAGKGHEDHQLIGDLRVPFSDITQARLALAVRANAAGGDVR
;
A
#
# COMPACT_ATOMS: atom_id res chain seq x y z
N MET A 1 -11.85 14.21 26.35
CA MET A 1 -12.30 15.33 25.52
C MET A 1 -11.66 16.59 26.06
N MET A 2 -10.42 16.89 25.67
CA MET A 2 -9.75 18.14 26.00
C MET A 2 -9.96 19.10 24.83
N ALA A 3 -10.43 20.30 25.13
CA ALA A 3 -10.66 21.35 24.15
C ALA A 3 -9.32 21.74 23.53
N ILE A 4 -9.17 21.55 22.23
CA ILE A 4 -8.03 21.96 21.43
C ILE A 4 -8.09 23.48 21.36
N ASN A 5 -7.01 24.11 21.81
CA ASN A 5 -6.84 25.56 21.76
C ASN A 5 -6.58 25.94 20.29
N GLU A 6 -7.64 26.27 19.56
CA GLU A 6 -7.58 26.76 18.18
C GLU A 6 -6.98 28.18 18.16
N GLN A 7 -5.64 28.30 18.19
CA GLN A 7 -5.00 29.45 17.57
C GLN A 7 -4.96 29.20 16.07
N LYS A 8 -6.08 29.43 15.39
CA LYS A 8 -6.13 29.54 13.94
C LYS A 8 -5.35 30.78 13.51
N ASN A 9 -4.11 30.60 13.05
CA ASN A 9 -3.54 31.58 12.13
C ASN A 9 -4.44 31.56 10.91
N SER A 10 -5.15 32.66 10.62
CA SER A 10 -5.98 32.78 9.41
C SER A 10 -5.06 32.72 8.22
N VAL A 11 -5.27 31.73 7.35
CA VAL A 11 -4.54 31.59 6.08
C VAL A 11 -5.24 32.50 5.07
N ILE A 12 -4.50 33.38 4.42
CA ILE A 12 -5.06 34.21 3.35
C ILE A 12 -4.76 33.62 1.96
N LEU A 13 -5.64 33.91 1.03
CA LEU A 13 -5.57 33.35 -0.34
C LEU A 13 -4.24 33.69 -1.03
N GLY A 14 -3.70 34.88 -0.79
CA GLY A 14 -2.41 35.34 -1.33
C GLY A 14 -1.20 34.55 -0.88
N ASP A 15 -1.27 33.84 0.26
CA ASP A 15 -0.19 32.99 0.75
C ASP A 15 -0.12 31.66 0.00
N LEU A 16 -1.23 31.27 -0.63
CA LEU A 16 -1.35 29.96 -1.29
C LEU A 16 -0.89 29.98 -2.74
N THR A 17 -1.16 31.08 -3.45
CA THR A 17 -0.83 31.21 -4.87
C THR A 17 -0.69 32.69 -5.25
N ALA A 18 0.00 32.97 -6.34
CA ALA A 18 0.12 34.31 -6.87
C ALA A 18 -1.25 34.84 -7.29
N ILE A 19 -1.67 35.98 -6.71
CA ILE A 19 -2.93 36.66 -6.99
C ILE A 19 -2.62 38.02 -7.61
N GLU A 20 -3.04 38.24 -8.87
CA GLU A 20 -2.83 39.49 -9.57
C GLU A 20 -3.65 40.64 -8.95
N ASP A 21 -4.90 40.36 -8.56
CA ASP A 21 -5.78 41.34 -7.94
C ASP A 21 -5.64 41.33 -6.40
N GLN A 22 -4.96 42.32 -5.88
CA GLN A 22 -4.67 42.45 -4.45
C GLN A 22 -5.94 42.49 -3.56
N ARG A 23 -7.11 42.81 -4.11
CA ARG A 23 -8.39 42.76 -3.35
C ARG A 23 -8.73 41.34 -2.91
N TYR A 24 -8.31 40.33 -3.68
CA TYR A 24 -8.58 38.93 -3.38
C TYR A 24 -7.47 38.27 -2.56
N ALA A 25 -6.24 38.82 -2.58
CA ALA A 25 -5.11 38.28 -1.84
C ALA A 25 -5.37 38.21 -0.32
N ALA A 26 -6.13 39.17 0.23
CA ALA A 26 -6.45 39.27 1.65
C ALA A 26 -7.68 38.41 2.10
N ILE A 27 -8.27 37.60 1.24
CA ILE A 27 -9.39 36.73 1.61
C ILE A 27 -8.93 35.67 2.60
N GLU A 28 -9.52 35.68 3.77
CA GLU A 28 -9.29 34.67 4.81
C GLU A 28 -10.00 33.35 4.46
N LEU A 29 -9.29 32.26 4.64
CA LEU A 29 -9.74 30.91 4.32
C LEU A 29 -9.83 30.06 5.59
N SER A 30 -10.97 29.37 5.76
CA SER A 30 -11.21 28.44 6.87
C SER A 30 -10.95 26.98 6.53
N GLY A 31 -10.77 26.65 5.26
CA GLY A 31 -10.56 25.28 4.76
C GLY A 31 -10.25 25.25 3.28
N ILE A 32 -9.86 24.07 2.80
CA ILE A 32 -9.53 23.80 1.40
C ILE A 32 -10.15 22.47 0.96
N GLN A 33 -10.81 22.43 -0.20
CA GLN A 33 -11.51 21.26 -0.72
C GLN A 33 -11.47 21.19 -2.25
N SER A 34 -11.39 19.98 -2.80
CA SER A 34 -11.63 19.67 -4.22
C SER A 34 -12.99 18.99 -4.47
N ASP A 35 -13.72 18.60 -3.43
CA ASP A 35 -15.08 18.05 -3.52
C ASP A 35 -16.10 19.13 -3.12
N SER A 36 -16.90 19.58 -4.09
CA SER A 36 -17.91 20.64 -3.89
C SER A 36 -18.93 20.32 -2.81
N ARG A 37 -19.20 19.02 -2.57
CA ARG A 37 -20.14 18.53 -1.54
C ARG A 37 -19.63 18.72 -0.12
N LYS A 38 -18.28 18.84 0.04
CA LYS A 38 -17.60 19.03 1.33
C LYS A 38 -17.26 20.48 1.62
N ILE A 39 -17.61 21.40 0.72
CA ILE A 39 -17.42 22.85 0.93
C ILE A 39 -18.28 23.33 2.10
N ALA A 40 -17.64 24.05 2.99
CA ALA A 40 -18.26 24.83 4.07
C ALA A 40 -17.96 26.33 3.87
N ALA A 41 -18.69 27.19 4.59
CA ALA A 41 -18.49 28.64 4.52
C ALA A 41 -17.04 29.05 4.83
N GLY A 42 -16.47 29.87 3.96
CA GLY A 42 -15.09 30.32 4.06
C GLY A 42 -14.05 29.38 3.43
N ASN A 43 -14.44 28.26 2.84
CA ASN A 43 -13.49 27.34 2.21
C ASN A 43 -13.02 27.84 0.84
N LEU A 44 -11.80 27.47 0.47
CA LEU A 44 -11.29 27.53 -0.88
C LEU A 44 -11.71 26.27 -1.64
N PHE A 45 -12.33 26.43 -2.81
CA PHE A 45 -12.62 25.33 -3.73
C PHE A 45 -11.56 25.22 -4.82
N LEU A 46 -11.00 24.01 -5.03
CA LEU A 46 -10.03 23.72 -6.07
C LEU A 46 -10.73 22.96 -7.21
N ALA A 47 -11.11 23.68 -8.25
CA ALA A 47 -11.85 23.17 -9.40
C ALA A 47 -10.90 22.61 -10.47
N VAL A 48 -10.42 21.40 -10.28
CA VAL A 48 -9.49 20.71 -11.19
C VAL A 48 -10.23 19.85 -12.22
N ALA A 49 -9.65 19.72 -13.40
CA ALA A 49 -10.09 18.75 -14.41
C ALA A 49 -9.57 17.37 -14.03
N GLY A 50 -10.41 16.52 -13.42
CA GLY A 50 -10.08 15.14 -13.08
C GLY A 50 -10.26 14.18 -14.26
N HIS A 51 -9.73 12.94 -14.13
CA HIS A 51 -9.86 11.91 -15.17
C HIS A 51 -11.30 11.40 -15.35
N ALA A 52 -12.08 11.33 -14.28
CA ALA A 52 -13.45 10.80 -14.31
C ALA A 52 -14.52 11.91 -14.22
N VAL A 53 -14.20 13.01 -13.56
CA VAL A 53 -15.14 14.10 -13.27
C VAL A 53 -14.38 15.42 -13.41
N ASP A 54 -14.99 16.39 -14.08
CA ASP A 54 -14.45 17.75 -14.19
C ASP A 54 -14.96 18.60 -13.02
N GLY A 55 -14.07 18.99 -12.10
CA GLY A 55 -14.40 19.83 -10.95
C GLY A 55 -14.94 21.20 -11.32
N ARG A 56 -14.67 21.69 -12.54
CA ARG A 56 -15.16 22.97 -13.04
C ARG A 56 -16.68 23.00 -13.21
N ASP A 57 -17.31 21.86 -13.46
CA ASP A 57 -18.77 21.75 -13.58
C ASP A 57 -19.49 21.96 -12.24
N TYR A 58 -18.76 21.90 -11.11
CA TYR A 58 -19.29 22.01 -9.76
C TYR A 58 -19.00 23.36 -9.07
N ILE A 59 -18.46 24.35 -9.80
CA ILE A 59 -18.19 25.68 -9.24
C ILE A 59 -19.45 26.32 -8.68
N ALA A 60 -20.58 26.24 -9.40
CA ALA A 60 -21.86 26.79 -8.94
C ALA A 60 -22.30 26.18 -7.60
N GLN A 61 -22.14 24.88 -7.43
CA GLN A 61 -22.45 24.18 -6.20
C GLN A 61 -21.52 24.62 -5.06
N ALA A 62 -20.20 24.71 -5.32
CA ALA A 62 -19.24 25.14 -4.32
C ALA A 62 -19.53 26.56 -3.82
N VAL A 63 -19.87 27.48 -4.72
CA VAL A 63 -20.28 28.85 -4.36
C VAL A 63 -21.57 28.85 -3.54
N ALA A 64 -22.56 28.06 -3.94
CA ALA A 64 -23.82 27.92 -3.19
C ALA A 64 -23.60 27.34 -1.78
N ASN A 65 -22.60 26.48 -1.60
CA ASN A 65 -22.21 25.90 -0.31
C ASN A 65 -21.32 26.85 0.53
N GLY A 66 -20.98 28.05 0.02
CA GLY A 66 -20.28 29.09 0.77
C GLY A 66 -18.78 29.15 0.56
N ALA A 67 -18.28 28.70 -0.60
CA ALA A 67 -16.88 28.90 -0.95
C ALA A 67 -16.50 30.41 -0.91
N ALA A 68 -15.40 30.75 -0.24
CA ALA A 68 -14.88 32.13 -0.17
C ALA A 68 -14.15 32.52 -1.45
N ALA A 69 -13.52 31.55 -2.11
CA ALA A 69 -12.81 31.71 -3.38
C ALA A 69 -12.78 30.37 -4.14
N VAL A 70 -12.52 30.45 -5.45
CA VAL A 70 -12.34 29.27 -6.31
C VAL A 70 -11.03 29.43 -7.09
N LEU A 71 -10.14 28.43 -7.02
CA LEU A 71 -9.07 28.27 -7.98
C LEU A 71 -9.52 27.28 -9.05
N VAL A 72 -9.39 27.63 -10.31
CA VAL A 72 -9.84 26.81 -11.42
C VAL A 72 -8.70 26.52 -12.38
N GLU A 73 -8.63 25.27 -12.90
CA GLU A 73 -7.67 24.93 -13.96
C GLU A 73 -7.88 25.83 -15.17
N ARG A 74 -6.81 26.55 -15.57
CA ARG A 74 -6.86 27.53 -16.66
C ARG A 74 -7.16 26.88 -18.01
N ALA A 75 -6.58 25.73 -18.28
CA ALA A 75 -6.76 25.02 -19.53
C ALA A 75 -8.25 24.69 -19.78
N GLY A 76 -8.84 25.25 -20.85
CA GLY A 76 -10.25 25.03 -21.19
C GLY A 76 -11.27 25.80 -20.34
N TYR A 77 -10.83 26.68 -19.41
CA TYR A 77 -11.72 27.57 -18.67
C TYR A 77 -11.96 28.87 -19.45
N SER A 78 -13.23 29.32 -19.52
CA SER A 78 -13.62 30.64 -20.06
C SER A 78 -14.32 31.44 -18.97
N ALA A 79 -13.78 32.60 -18.65
CA ALA A 79 -14.29 33.48 -17.59
C ALA A 79 -15.70 34.05 -17.92
N ASP A 80 -16.10 34.04 -19.21
CA ASP A 80 -17.38 34.63 -19.66
C ASP A 80 -18.62 33.85 -19.18
N LYS A 81 -18.45 32.65 -18.66
CA LYS A 81 -19.56 31.73 -18.30
C LYS A 81 -20.05 31.85 -16.86
N LEU A 82 -19.23 32.34 -15.93
CA LEU A 82 -19.57 32.35 -14.52
C LEU A 82 -19.18 33.69 -13.87
N ASN A 83 -20.16 34.47 -13.49
CA ASN A 83 -19.97 35.74 -12.79
C ASN A 83 -20.58 35.64 -11.37
N TYR A 84 -19.71 35.56 -10.36
CA TYR A 84 -20.10 35.59 -8.96
C TYR A 84 -19.47 36.83 -8.31
N PRO A 85 -20.22 37.93 -8.15
CA PRO A 85 -19.66 39.24 -7.75
C PRO A 85 -18.94 39.24 -6.40
N ASN A 86 -19.29 38.28 -5.53
CA ASN A 86 -18.75 38.17 -4.18
C ASN A 86 -17.76 37.03 -3.98
N VAL A 87 -17.54 36.16 -4.97
CA VAL A 87 -16.63 35.00 -4.89
C VAL A 87 -15.67 35.05 -6.07
N PRO A 88 -14.38 35.37 -5.87
CA PRO A 88 -13.43 35.38 -6.97
C PRO A 88 -13.20 33.97 -7.52
N ILE A 89 -13.17 33.87 -8.84
CA ILE A 89 -12.76 32.70 -9.59
C ILE A 89 -11.43 33.01 -10.26
N ILE A 90 -10.37 32.35 -9.83
CA ILE A 90 -9.00 32.64 -10.23
C ILE A 90 -8.47 31.47 -11.05
N ALA A 91 -8.11 31.72 -12.30
CA ALA A 91 -7.55 30.72 -13.19
C ALA A 91 -6.06 30.50 -12.92
N VAL A 92 -5.69 29.26 -12.62
CA VAL A 92 -4.32 28.83 -12.32
C VAL A 92 -3.86 27.82 -13.38
N GLU A 93 -2.66 28.00 -13.90
CA GLU A 93 -2.07 27.05 -14.86
C GLU A 93 -1.56 25.82 -14.15
N ASN A 94 -1.88 24.65 -14.71
CA ASN A 94 -1.49 23.34 -14.16
C ASN A 94 -1.91 23.18 -12.69
N LEU A 95 -3.11 23.62 -12.36
CA LEU A 95 -3.64 23.57 -10.98
C LEU A 95 -3.55 22.17 -10.39
N ASN A 96 -3.81 21.16 -11.22
CA ASN A 96 -3.75 19.76 -10.80
C ASN A 96 -2.38 19.38 -10.22
N LEU A 97 -1.27 19.86 -10.80
CA LEU A 97 0.09 19.61 -10.32
C LEU A 97 0.48 20.48 -9.11
N LYS A 98 -0.27 21.57 -8.87
CA LYS A 98 -0.04 22.49 -7.75
C LYS A 98 -0.87 22.18 -6.51
N LEU A 99 -1.75 21.20 -6.57
CA LEU A 99 -2.61 20.86 -5.42
C LEU A 99 -1.83 20.55 -4.16
N SER A 100 -0.72 19.80 -4.29
CA SER A 100 0.13 19.44 -3.15
C SER A 100 0.80 20.66 -2.52
N GLU A 101 1.33 21.57 -3.35
CA GLU A 101 1.96 22.83 -2.91
C GLU A 101 0.93 23.77 -2.24
N ILE A 102 -0.23 23.97 -2.87
CA ILE A 102 -1.28 24.83 -2.33
C ILE A 102 -1.79 24.28 -0.98
N ALA A 103 -2.01 22.97 -0.91
CA ALA A 103 -2.42 22.33 0.34
C ALA A 103 -1.29 22.35 1.39
N GLY A 104 -0.03 22.13 0.98
CA GLY A 104 1.13 22.24 1.86
C GLY A 104 1.20 23.62 2.52
N ARG A 105 1.12 24.70 1.74
CA ARG A 105 1.08 26.07 2.26
C ARG A 105 -0.12 26.32 3.17
N PHE A 106 -1.32 25.83 2.79
CA PHE A 106 -2.51 25.98 3.62
C PHE A 106 -2.34 25.34 5.01
N TYR A 107 -1.69 24.18 5.09
CA TYR A 107 -1.42 23.45 6.32
C TYR A 107 -0.04 23.76 6.93
N ASN A 108 0.65 24.84 6.47
CA ASN A 108 1.96 25.26 6.94
C ASN A 108 3.05 24.19 6.77
N ASN A 109 3.09 23.55 5.59
CA ASN A 109 4.12 22.59 5.15
C ASN A 109 4.47 21.53 6.21
N PRO A 110 3.51 20.72 6.64
CA PRO A 110 3.65 19.83 7.79
C PRO A 110 4.75 18.77 7.62
N SER A 111 5.05 18.39 6.38
CA SER A 111 6.10 17.40 6.08
C SER A 111 7.51 17.88 6.42
N HIS A 112 7.73 19.18 6.62
CA HIS A 112 9.04 19.71 7.00
C HIS A 112 9.40 19.43 8.47
N GLU A 113 8.40 19.12 9.29
CA GLU A 113 8.55 18.87 10.73
C GLU A 113 8.44 17.37 11.08
N LEU A 114 8.18 16.51 10.09
CA LEU A 114 8.02 15.07 10.24
C LEU A 114 9.13 14.32 9.51
N SER A 115 9.66 13.25 10.11
CA SER A 115 10.53 12.30 9.41
C SER A 115 9.67 11.31 8.64
N ILE A 116 9.57 11.47 7.32
CA ILE A 116 8.68 10.67 6.47
C ILE A 116 9.48 9.72 5.59
N VAL A 117 9.13 8.42 5.66
CA VAL A 117 9.63 7.38 4.75
C VAL A 117 8.62 7.15 3.63
N GLY A 118 9.00 7.44 2.39
CA GLY A 118 8.21 7.14 1.20
C GLY A 118 8.57 5.76 0.64
N VAL A 119 7.58 4.88 0.50
CA VAL A 119 7.80 3.52 -0.01
C VAL A 119 7.14 3.35 -1.36
N THR A 120 7.94 3.01 -2.39
CA THR A 120 7.43 2.71 -3.74
C THR A 120 7.95 1.35 -4.25
N GLY A 121 7.30 0.86 -5.28
CA GLY A 121 7.57 -0.42 -5.94
C GLY A 121 6.28 -1.02 -6.48
N THR A 122 6.32 -2.14 -7.17
CA THR A 122 5.10 -2.85 -7.58
C THR A 122 4.48 -3.54 -6.37
N ASN A 123 5.22 -4.40 -5.70
CA ASN A 123 4.82 -5.16 -4.52
C ASN A 123 5.60 -4.72 -3.27
N GLY A 124 5.13 -5.05 -2.07
CA GLY A 124 5.84 -4.83 -0.81
C GLY A 124 5.58 -3.49 -0.12
N LYS A 125 4.97 -2.50 -0.78
CA LYS A 125 4.70 -1.17 -0.20
C LYS A 125 3.97 -1.26 1.16
N THR A 126 2.83 -1.91 1.17
CA THR A 126 2.01 -2.09 2.39
C THR A 126 2.78 -2.85 3.47
N SER A 127 3.48 -3.93 3.08
CA SER A 127 4.29 -4.69 4.02
C SER A 127 5.39 -3.82 4.65
N CYS A 128 6.13 -3.05 3.85
CA CYS A 128 7.20 -2.20 4.36
C CYS A 128 6.66 -1.09 5.27
N THR A 129 5.57 -0.39 4.90
CA THR A 129 5.02 0.69 5.75
C THR A 129 4.47 0.14 7.08
N GLN A 130 3.80 -1.00 7.06
CA GLN A 130 3.29 -1.65 8.26
C GLN A 130 4.41 -2.20 9.15
N LEU A 131 5.44 -2.83 8.56
CA LEU A 131 6.62 -3.30 9.30
C LEU A 131 7.40 -2.14 9.90
N TYR A 132 7.55 -1.03 9.16
CA TYR A 132 8.19 0.18 9.68
C TYR A 132 7.45 0.69 10.92
N MET A 133 6.13 0.83 10.84
CA MET A 133 5.31 1.24 11.98
C MET A 133 5.47 0.29 13.18
N GLN A 134 5.38 -1.01 12.97
CA GLN A 134 5.51 -1.99 14.05
C GLN A 134 6.88 -1.91 14.72
N ILE A 135 7.97 -1.82 13.95
CA ILE A 135 9.33 -1.69 14.48
C ILE A 135 9.49 -0.36 15.23
N ALA A 136 8.99 0.75 14.66
CA ALA A 136 9.03 2.06 15.32
C ALA A 136 8.35 1.99 16.71
N ASN A 137 7.13 1.47 16.76
CA ASN A 137 6.35 1.33 18.00
C ASN A 137 7.07 0.44 19.03
N LEU A 138 7.63 -0.70 18.59
CA LEU A 138 8.38 -1.61 19.45
C LEU A 138 9.69 -0.99 19.96
N LEU A 139 10.24 -0.02 19.24
CA LEU A 139 11.39 0.79 19.64
C LEU A 139 10.99 2.04 20.44
N GLY A 140 9.70 2.21 20.75
CA GLY A 140 9.17 3.31 21.56
C GLY A 140 8.95 4.62 20.81
N ARG A 141 8.82 4.56 19.47
CA ARG A 141 8.50 5.72 18.61
C ARG A 141 7.12 5.55 18.00
N SER A 142 6.17 6.39 18.37
CA SER A 142 4.85 6.44 17.73
C SER A 142 4.97 6.79 16.26
N CYS A 143 4.27 6.07 15.40
CA CYS A 143 4.42 6.15 13.94
C CYS A 143 3.09 6.26 13.22
N GLY A 144 2.99 7.25 12.34
CA GLY A 144 1.91 7.39 11.38
C GLY A 144 2.10 6.52 10.14
N VAL A 145 1.00 5.99 9.59
CA VAL A 145 1.02 5.27 8.31
C VAL A 145 -0.06 5.81 7.39
N ILE A 146 0.30 6.01 6.11
CA ILE A 146 -0.64 6.25 5.01
C ILE A 146 -0.45 5.16 3.97
N GLY A 147 -1.50 4.41 3.64
CA GLY A 147 -1.41 3.35 2.64
C GLY A 147 -2.72 2.67 2.31
N THR A 148 -2.61 1.51 1.69
CA THR A 148 -3.74 0.68 1.21
C THR A 148 -4.70 0.29 2.33
N LEU A 149 -4.18 0.06 3.53
CA LEU A 149 -4.98 -0.30 4.70
C LEU A 149 -5.63 0.93 5.38
N GLY A 150 -5.40 2.12 4.85
CA GLY A 150 -5.89 3.37 5.40
C GLY A 150 -4.79 4.27 5.93
N ALA A 151 -5.19 5.29 6.71
CA ALA A 151 -4.28 6.24 7.35
C ALA A 151 -4.56 6.33 8.86
N GLY A 152 -3.51 6.40 9.67
CA GLY A 152 -3.64 6.52 11.13
C GLY A 152 -2.33 6.32 11.87
N ILE A 153 -2.41 6.23 13.18
CA ILE A 153 -1.27 6.17 14.09
C ILE A 153 -1.32 4.83 14.84
N ASP A 154 -0.15 4.20 15.03
CA ASP A 154 0.06 3.01 15.86
C ASP A 154 -0.92 1.84 15.55
N GLY A 155 -1.30 1.69 14.28
CA GLY A 155 -2.19 0.63 13.81
C GLY A 155 -3.68 0.93 13.94
N GLN A 156 -4.07 2.09 14.48
CA GLN A 156 -5.45 2.57 14.45
C GLN A 156 -5.70 3.31 13.12
N LEU A 157 -6.09 2.55 12.10
CA LEU A 157 -6.23 3.07 10.74
C LEU A 157 -7.69 3.39 10.41
N ASN A 158 -7.90 4.57 9.81
CA ASN A 158 -9.16 4.92 9.16
C ASN A 158 -9.09 4.48 7.70
N GLU A 159 -10.08 3.76 7.21
CA GLU A 159 -10.13 3.31 5.82
C GLU A 159 -10.03 4.47 4.85
N GLY A 160 -9.25 4.30 3.80
CA GLY A 160 -9.05 5.24 2.71
C GLY A 160 -9.54 4.66 1.38
N LEU A 161 -9.84 5.52 0.41
CA LEU A 161 -10.25 5.10 -0.93
C LEU A 161 -9.09 4.68 -1.83
N ASN A 162 -7.89 5.17 -1.56
CA ASN A 162 -6.71 4.99 -2.40
C ASN A 162 -5.47 4.67 -1.57
N THR A 163 -4.58 3.84 -2.12
CA THR A 163 -3.26 3.55 -1.54
C THR A 163 -2.46 4.81 -1.20
N THR A 164 -2.51 5.82 -2.07
CA THR A 164 -1.97 7.15 -1.86
C THR A 164 -3.15 8.13 -2.01
N PRO A 165 -3.63 8.75 -0.94
CA PRO A 165 -4.75 9.70 -0.98
C PRO A 165 -4.51 10.88 -1.91
N ASP A 166 -5.51 11.73 -2.10
CA ASP A 166 -5.34 13.01 -2.79
C ASP A 166 -4.43 13.97 -2.01
N ALA A 167 -3.88 14.95 -2.71
CA ALA A 167 -2.88 15.87 -2.16
C ALA A 167 -3.39 16.66 -0.93
N ILE A 168 -4.66 17.07 -0.94
CA ILE A 168 -5.25 17.82 0.18
C ILE A 168 -5.37 16.94 1.41
N SER A 169 -5.85 15.72 1.22
CA SER A 169 -5.98 14.73 2.29
C SER A 169 -4.64 14.37 2.92
N ILE A 170 -3.60 14.18 2.09
CA ILE A 170 -2.24 13.91 2.59
C ILE A 170 -1.74 15.06 3.47
N GLN A 171 -1.78 16.30 2.99
CA GLN A 171 -1.27 17.45 3.74
C GLN A 171 -2.07 17.67 5.04
N LYS A 172 -3.39 17.44 5.00
CA LYS A 172 -4.24 17.50 6.19
C LYS A 172 -3.84 16.47 7.24
N ILE A 173 -3.66 15.20 6.83
CA ILE A 173 -3.25 14.11 7.73
C ILE A 173 -1.88 14.42 8.34
N LEU A 174 -0.92 14.88 7.54
CA LEU A 174 0.41 15.23 8.03
C LEU A 174 0.36 16.41 9.02
N ALA A 175 -0.52 17.40 8.79
CA ALA A 175 -0.71 18.51 9.72
C ALA A 175 -1.30 18.03 11.06
N GLU A 176 -2.33 17.16 11.02
CA GLU A 176 -2.89 16.55 12.22
C GLU A 176 -1.82 15.77 13.00
N TRP A 177 -0.92 15.05 12.32
CA TRP A 177 0.16 14.31 12.97
C TRP A 177 1.24 15.20 13.56
N ARG A 178 1.65 16.27 12.86
CA ARG A 178 2.54 17.29 13.39
C ARG A 178 1.96 17.92 14.67
N ASP A 179 0.69 18.31 14.64
CA ASP A 179 0.01 18.93 15.76
C ASP A 179 -0.15 17.99 16.98
N HIS A 180 -0.07 16.68 16.75
CA HIS A 180 0.03 15.65 17.79
C HIS A 180 1.49 15.25 18.12
N GLU A 181 2.47 16.06 17.70
CA GLU A 181 3.91 15.84 17.96
C GLU A 181 4.44 14.48 17.49
N LEU A 182 3.82 13.92 16.43
CA LEU A 182 4.30 12.69 15.83
C LEU A 182 5.66 12.93 15.16
N ALA A 183 6.65 12.09 15.49
CA ALA A 183 8.01 12.28 14.98
C ALA A 183 8.28 11.57 13.66
N VAL A 184 7.63 10.43 13.39
CA VAL A 184 7.92 9.58 12.23
C VAL A 184 6.64 9.12 11.54
N ALA A 185 6.72 8.95 10.22
CA ALA A 185 5.65 8.41 9.41
C ALA A 185 6.18 7.56 8.26
N ALA A 186 5.39 6.57 7.82
CA ALA A 186 5.63 5.79 6.61
C ALA A 186 4.47 5.95 5.63
N MET A 187 4.77 6.20 4.37
CA MET A 187 3.75 6.43 3.33
C MET A 187 3.96 5.53 2.13
N GLU A 188 2.90 4.82 1.72
CA GLU A 188 2.88 4.16 0.42
C GLU A 188 2.77 5.21 -0.70
N VAL A 189 3.77 5.23 -1.57
CA VAL A 189 3.83 6.14 -2.72
C VAL A 189 3.60 5.35 -4.00
N SER A 190 2.35 5.31 -4.47
CA SER A 190 1.97 4.63 -5.70
C SER A 190 2.42 5.42 -6.94
N SER A 191 2.59 4.71 -8.06
CA SER A 191 2.91 5.36 -9.34
C SER A 191 1.82 6.35 -9.79
N HIS A 192 0.54 6.04 -9.54
CA HIS A 192 -0.54 6.99 -9.78
C HIS A 192 -0.42 8.25 -8.91
N GLY A 193 -0.05 8.08 -7.62
CA GLY A 193 0.16 9.21 -6.72
C GLY A 193 1.31 10.12 -7.17
N LEU A 194 2.40 9.52 -7.67
CA LEU A 194 3.54 10.26 -8.23
C LEU A 194 3.18 10.98 -9.54
N GLU A 195 2.52 10.28 -10.45
CA GLU A 195 2.16 10.81 -11.76
C GLU A 195 1.16 11.96 -11.64
N GLN A 196 0.19 11.82 -10.74
CA GLN A 196 -0.83 12.83 -10.47
C GLN A 196 -0.38 13.94 -9.52
N GLY A 197 0.89 13.97 -9.11
CA GLY A 197 1.45 15.01 -8.24
C GLY A 197 0.88 15.03 -6.81
N ARG A 198 0.26 13.95 -6.35
CA ARG A 198 -0.40 13.91 -5.02
C ARG A 198 0.59 14.12 -3.87
N VAL A 199 1.85 13.79 -4.08
CA VAL A 199 2.95 13.90 -3.11
C VAL A 199 4.02 14.90 -3.55
N ALA A 200 3.75 15.77 -4.52
CA ALA A 200 4.74 16.65 -5.14
C ALA A 200 5.41 17.61 -4.14
N ASP A 201 4.68 18.03 -3.11
CA ASP A 201 5.17 18.93 -2.05
C ASP A 201 5.26 18.24 -0.68
N VAL A 202 5.37 16.91 -0.67
CA VAL A 202 5.70 16.17 0.55
C VAL A 202 7.21 16.01 0.63
N GLN A 203 7.82 16.53 1.67
CA GLN A 203 9.26 16.34 1.91
C GLN A 203 9.49 14.96 2.53
N PHE A 204 10.04 14.03 1.75
CA PHE A 204 10.49 12.75 2.25
C PHE A 204 11.94 12.86 2.76
N GLU A 205 12.17 12.35 3.96
CA GLU A 205 13.53 12.20 4.48
C GLU A 205 14.22 10.99 3.85
N LEU A 206 13.47 9.90 3.65
CA LEU A 206 13.96 8.65 3.12
C LEU A 206 12.99 8.09 2.07
N ALA A 207 13.52 7.58 0.97
CA ALA A 207 12.77 6.86 -0.04
C ALA A 207 13.22 5.39 -0.11
N LEU A 208 12.24 4.47 -0.18
CA LEU A 208 12.48 3.03 -0.27
C LEU A 208 11.91 2.48 -1.58
N PHE A 209 12.76 1.77 -2.34
CA PHE A 209 12.37 1.02 -3.54
C PHE A 209 12.39 -0.48 -3.25
N THR A 210 11.27 -1.17 -3.51
CA THR A 210 11.14 -2.61 -3.27
C THR A 210 11.39 -3.45 -4.52
N ASN A 211 10.66 -3.21 -5.60
CA ASN A 211 10.77 -3.96 -6.87
C ASN A 211 9.94 -3.33 -7.99
N LEU A 212 10.22 -3.75 -9.24
CA LEU A 212 9.44 -3.40 -10.43
C LEU A 212 9.05 -4.65 -11.20
N SER A 213 7.77 -4.99 -11.23
CA SER A 213 7.22 -6.08 -12.05
C SER A 213 6.02 -5.58 -12.87
N ARG A 214 5.52 -6.40 -13.81
CA ARG A 214 4.45 -6.00 -14.73
C ARG A 214 3.15 -5.73 -13.98
N ASP A 215 2.73 -4.47 -13.97
CA ASP A 215 1.46 -4.00 -13.41
C ASP A 215 1.11 -2.62 -14.00
N HIS A 216 -0.17 -2.23 -13.96
CA HIS A 216 -0.66 -0.89 -14.34
C HIS A 216 -0.24 -0.42 -15.75
N LEU A 217 -0.02 -1.35 -16.70
CA LEU A 217 0.35 -0.98 -18.09
C LEU A 217 -0.81 -0.38 -18.88
N ASP A 218 -2.04 -0.63 -18.49
CA ASP A 218 -3.25 0.04 -18.96
C ASP A 218 -3.20 1.55 -18.72
N TYR A 219 -2.56 1.97 -17.63
CA TYR A 219 -2.39 3.39 -17.27
C TYR A 219 -1.07 3.98 -17.79
N HIS A 220 0.06 3.29 -17.57
CA HIS A 220 1.40 3.81 -17.89
C HIS A 220 1.86 3.51 -19.32
N GLY A 221 1.21 2.60 -20.04
CA GLY A 221 1.52 2.23 -21.41
C GLY A 221 2.74 1.31 -21.58
N SER A 222 3.79 1.46 -20.77
CA SER A 222 5.01 0.64 -20.84
C SER A 222 5.68 0.45 -19.48
N MET A 223 6.49 -0.62 -19.36
CA MET A 223 7.32 -0.86 -18.17
C MET A 223 8.32 0.27 -17.93
N LEU A 224 8.88 0.85 -18.98
CA LEU A 224 9.81 1.98 -18.89
C LEU A 224 9.12 3.20 -18.25
N ALA A 225 7.97 3.62 -18.77
CA ALA A 225 7.22 4.75 -18.22
C ALA A 225 6.76 4.49 -16.78
N TYR A 226 6.40 3.24 -16.46
CA TYR A 226 6.04 2.83 -15.11
C TYR A 226 7.22 2.94 -14.13
N GLY A 227 8.41 2.46 -14.52
CA GLY A 227 9.63 2.58 -13.73
C GLY A 227 10.05 4.06 -13.56
N GLU A 228 10.08 4.84 -14.65
CA GLU A 228 10.38 6.28 -14.63
C GLU A 228 9.46 7.07 -13.71
N THR A 229 8.18 6.70 -13.68
CA THR A 229 7.24 7.33 -12.75
C THR A 229 7.62 7.05 -11.28
N LYS A 230 8.03 5.83 -10.95
CA LYS A 230 8.49 5.49 -9.60
C LYS A 230 9.82 6.19 -9.24
N ALA A 231 10.73 6.32 -10.21
CA ALA A 231 12.00 7.02 -10.03
C ALA A 231 11.82 8.50 -9.62
N ARG A 232 10.67 9.12 -9.90
CA ARG A 232 10.38 10.50 -9.47
C ARG A 232 10.46 10.68 -7.95
N LEU A 233 10.13 9.65 -7.14
CA LEU A 233 10.27 9.72 -5.69
C LEU A 233 11.73 9.95 -5.27
N PHE A 234 12.67 9.35 -5.98
CA PHE A 234 14.11 9.42 -5.69
C PHE A 234 14.78 10.68 -6.21
N ARG A 235 14.08 11.44 -7.04
CA ARG A 235 14.52 12.73 -7.60
C ARG A 235 13.87 13.93 -6.90
N GLN A 236 13.10 13.70 -5.82
CA GLN A 236 12.44 14.79 -5.09
C GLN A 236 13.47 15.68 -4.37
N PRO A 237 13.26 17.01 -4.39
CA PRO A 237 14.11 17.93 -3.64
C PRO A 237 14.11 17.61 -2.13
N GLY A 238 15.27 17.66 -1.51
CA GLY A 238 15.40 17.45 -0.06
C GLY A 238 15.44 15.99 0.41
N LEU A 239 15.36 15.02 -0.51
CA LEU A 239 15.57 13.61 -0.17
C LEU A 239 16.99 13.40 0.35
N LYS A 240 17.12 12.94 1.62
CA LYS A 240 18.42 12.71 2.24
C LYS A 240 18.99 11.34 1.94
N CYS A 241 18.15 10.31 2.02
CA CYS A 241 18.57 8.91 1.91
C CYS A 241 17.66 8.12 0.98
N ALA A 242 18.23 7.13 0.30
CA ALA A 242 17.52 6.16 -0.52
C ALA A 242 17.91 4.73 -0.12
N VAL A 243 16.92 3.86 0.08
CA VAL A 243 17.11 2.42 0.29
C VAL A 243 16.63 1.69 -0.96
N ILE A 244 17.51 1.02 -1.67
CA ILE A 244 17.24 0.48 -3.00
C ILE A 244 17.54 -1.02 -3.03
N ASN A 245 16.53 -1.81 -3.45
CA ASN A 245 16.68 -3.23 -3.68
C ASN A 245 17.50 -3.49 -4.95
N ILE A 246 18.67 -4.12 -4.83
CA ILE A 246 19.54 -4.47 -5.96
C ILE A 246 19.36 -5.92 -6.45
N ASP A 247 18.51 -6.73 -5.81
CA ASP A 247 18.03 -7.99 -6.40
C ASP A 247 17.07 -7.71 -7.58
N ASP A 248 16.57 -6.47 -7.70
CA ASP A 248 15.72 -6.00 -8.79
C ASP A 248 16.53 -5.24 -9.84
N HIS A 249 16.41 -5.62 -11.12
CA HIS A 249 17.16 -4.99 -12.23
C HIS A 249 16.91 -3.49 -12.35
N PHE A 250 15.67 -3.04 -12.11
CA PHE A 250 15.37 -1.61 -12.14
C PHE A 250 15.99 -0.89 -10.94
N GLY A 251 16.07 -1.56 -9.78
CA GLY A 251 16.78 -1.05 -8.61
C GLY A 251 18.26 -0.80 -8.90
N CYS A 252 18.94 -1.72 -9.58
CA CYS A 252 20.33 -1.51 -10.02
C CYS A 252 20.47 -0.28 -10.94
N ALA A 253 19.58 -0.15 -11.93
CA ALA A 253 19.59 1.03 -12.82
C ALA A 253 19.28 2.34 -12.07
N LEU A 254 18.37 2.28 -11.09
CA LEU A 254 18.01 3.43 -10.26
C LEU A 254 19.20 3.94 -9.43
N VAL A 255 20.04 3.02 -8.91
CA VAL A 255 21.26 3.38 -8.17
C VAL A 255 22.20 4.23 -9.03
N ASP A 256 22.37 3.87 -10.31
CA ASP A 256 23.25 4.60 -11.23
C ASP A 256 22.77 6.02 -11.53
N GLU A 257 21.47 6.29 -11.35
CA GLU A 257 20.85 7.59 -11.61
C GLU A 257 20.72 8.48 -10.35
N MET A 258 21.11 7.97 -9.17
CA MET A 258 20.93 8.71 -7.92
C MET A 258 21.80 9.97 -7.86
N PRO A 259 21.26 11.09 -7.36
CA PRO A 259 22.06 12.30 -7.13
C PRO A 259 23.19 12.04 -6.13
N VAL A 260 24.38 12.61 -6.38
CA VAL A 260 25.55 12.48 -5.48
C VAL A 260 25.28 13.02 -4.05
N THR A 261 24.24 13.85 -3.92
CA THR A 261 23.83 14.45 -2.65
C THR A 261 22.94 13.57 -1.81
N THR A 262 22.50 12.42 -2.33
CA THR A 262 21.62 11.49 -1.63
C THR A 262 22.43 10.27 -1.17
N ASP A 263 22.37 9.97 0.12
CA ASP A 263 22.98 8.75 0.66
C ASP A 263 22.21 7.53 0.19
N VAL A 264 22.87 6.58 -0.46
CA VAL A 264 22.23 5.38 -1.00
C VAL A 264 22.66 4.17 -0.20
N ILE A 265 21.71 3.39 0.29
CA ILE A 265 21.91 2.05 0.83
C ILE A 265 21.31 1.03 -0.14
N ARG A 266 22.19 0.19 -0.69
CA ARG A 266 21.83 -0.94 -1.53
C ARG A 266 21.60 -2.16 -0.66
N TYR A 267 20.47 -2.80 -0.80
CA TYR A 267 20.18 -4.02 -0.05
C TYR A 267 19.77 -5.17 -0.98
N GLY A 268 19.98 -6.39 -0.48
CA GLY A 268 19.53 -7.62 -1.14
C GLY A 268 19.41 -8.77 -0.15
N VAL A 269 18.67 -9.81 -0.55
CA VAL A 269 18.53 -11.06 0.24
C VAL A 269 19.63 -12.04 -0.12
N GLU A 270 19.85 -12.22 -1.41
CA GLU A 270 20.99 -12.96 -1.98
C GLU A 270 21.52 -12.16 -3.18
N PRO A 271 22.40 -11.17 -2.95
CA PRO A 271 22.87 -10.31 -4.02
C PRO A 271 23.42 -11.15 -5.17
N ASP A 272 22.84 -11.04 -6.36
CA ASP A 272 23.33 -11.73 -7.53
C ASP A 272 24.78 -11.26 -7.81
N ALA A 273 25.72 -12.17 -7.74
CA ALA A 273 27.13 -11.91 -8.02
C ALA A 273 27.38 -11.34 -9.44
N ARG A 274 26.35 -11.40 -10.32
CA ARG A 274 26.39 -10.85 -11.68
C ARG A 274 26.04 -9.37 -11.76
N THR A 275 25.57 -8.74 -10.68
CA THR A 275 25.33 -7.30 -10.66
C THR A 275 26.62 -6.55 -10.36
N ASN A 276 26.82 -5.40 -11.01
CA ASN A 276 27.98 -4.53 -10.77
C ASN A 276 27.92 -3.80 -9.42
N HIS A 277 26.85 -3.99 -8.66
CA HIS A 277 26.61 -3.34 -7.37
C HIS A 277 26.75 -4.36 -6.24
N SER A 278 27.54 -4.00 -5.22
CA SER A 278 27.59 -4.74 -3.97
C SER A 278 26.55 -4.16 -3.01
N ALA A 279 25.77 -5.00 -2.32
CA ALA A 279 24.89 -4.57 -1.27
C ALA A 279 25.69 -4.12 -0.03
N GLU A 280 25.32 -2.97 0.56
CA GLU A 280 25.81 -2.58 1.88
C GLU A 280 25.10 -3.35 3.00
N VAL A 281 23.84 -3.78 2.74
CA VAL A 281 23.05 -4.58 3.68
C VAL A 281 22.54 -5.82 2.97
N TRP A 282 22.89 -6.98 3.49
CA TRP A 282 22.50 -8.26 2.89
C TRP A 282 22.34 -9.34 3.95
N VAL A 283 21.77 -10.48 3.58
CA VAL A 283 21.55 -11.62 4.47
C VAL A 283 22.17 -12.89 3.90
N ASP A 284 22.60 -13.77 4.78
CA ASP A 284 22.99 -15.15 4.46
C ASP A 284 22.39 -16.15 5.47
N ASN A 285 22.73 -17.41 5.32
CA ASN A 285 22.27 -18.50 6.20
C ASN A 285 20.73 -18.54 6.31
N VAL A 286 20.01 -18.17 5.24
CA VAL A 286 18.55 -18.12 5.23
C VAL A 286 17.96 -19.52 5.40
N ARG A 287 17.10 -19.69 6.40
CA ARG A 287 16.42 -20.94 6.72
C ARG A 287 14.94 -20.70 6.95
N PHE A 288 14.11 -21.15 6.00
CA PHE A 288 12.67 -21.11 6.12
C PHE A 288 12.17 -22.26 7.00
N HIS A 289 11.13 -22.04 7.77
CA HIS A 289 10.47 -23.02 8.63
C HIS A 289 8.97 -22.66 8.78
N PRO A 290 8.10 -23.58 9.25
CA PRO A 290 6.64 -23.32 9.29
C PRO A 290 6.19 -22.10 10.11
N ARG A 291 7.09 -21.52 10.91
CA ARG A 291 6.77 -20.37 11.77
C ARG A 291 7.46 -19.08 11.34
N GLY A 292 8.21 -19.08 10.24
CA GLY A 292 8.93 -17.90 9.77
C GLY A 292 10.26 -18.18 9.09
N VAL A 293 11.22 -17.29 9.26
CA VAL A 293 12.55 -17.37 8.66
C VAL A 293 13.63 -16.95 9.66
N ASN A 294 14.73 -17.69 9.67
CA ASN A 294 15.98 -17.31 10.35
C ASN A 294 17.00 -16.92 9.30
N ALA A 295 17.74 -15.85 9.53
CA ALA A 295 18.79 -15.38 8.64
C ALA A 295 19.85 -14.63 9.45
N ARG A 296 21.04 -14.43 8.87
CA ARG A 296 22.06 -13.55 9.41
C ARG A 296 22.17 -12.31 8.54
N LEU A 297 21.92 -11.15 9.14
CA LEU A 297 22.07 -9.86 8.48
C LEU A 297 23.50 -9.35 8.63
N HIS A 298 24.03 -8.80 7.55
CA HIS A 298 25.32 -8.11 7.48
C HIS A 298 25.12 -6.67 7.05
N SER A 299 25.84 -5.76 7.69
CA SER A 299 25.85 -4.33 7.34
C SER A 299 27.11 -3.68 7.89
N ASP A 300 27.41 -2.46 7.43
CA ASP A 300 28.50 -1.64 7.98
C ASP A 300 28.23 -1.23 9.44
N TRP A 301 26.98 -1.29 9.89
CA TRP A 301 26.58 -1.04 11.29
C TRP A 301 26.80 -2.25 12.20
N GLY A 302 27.17 -3.41 11.63
CA GLY A 302 27.38 -4.68 12.33
C GLY A 302 26.56 -5.84 11.76
N SER A 303 26.84 -7.06 12.25
CA SER A 303 26.10 -8.27 11.86
C SER A 303 25.24 -8.77 13.02
N VAL A 304 24.04 -9.31 12.69
CA VAL A 304 23.09 -9.77 13.69
C VAL A 304 22.24 -10.94 13.16
N GLU A 305 21.84 -11.84 14.05
CA GLU A 305 20.88 -12.90 13.73
C GLU A 305 19.44 -12.34 13.69
N ILE A 306 18.69 -12.68 12.66
CA ILE A 306 17.28 -12.34 12.49
C ILE A 306 16.45 -13.59 12.71
N ASN A 307 15.46 -13.50 13.61
CA ASN A 307 14.42 -14.52 13.80
C ASN A 307 13.07 -13.86 13.50
N SER A 308 12.57 -14.01 12.28
CA SER A 308 11.34 -13.35 11.83
C SER A 308 10.16 -14.32 11.79
N PRO A 309 8.98 -13.94 12.30
CA PRO A 309 7.76 -14.74 12.17
C PRO A 309 7.10 -14.59 10.78
N LEU A 310 7.67 -13.77 9.91
CA LEU A 310 7.12 -13.50 8.57
C LEU A 310 7.43 -14.67 7.63
N LEU A 311 6.50 -14.95 6.72
CA LEU A 311 6.61 -16.02 5.74
C LEU A 311 7.04 -15.48 4.38
N GLY A 312 7.89 -16.22 3.68
CA GLY A 312 8.33 -15.95 2.32
C GLY A 312 9.55 -15.03 2.21
N GLU A 313 10.35 -15.32 1.19
CA GLU A 313 11.58 -14.58 0.87
C GLU A 313 11.32 -13.09 0.60
N PHE A 314 10.23 -12.78 -0.09
CA PHE A 314 9.87 -11.39 -0.37
C PHE A 314 9.53 -10.59 0.92
N ASN A 315 9.02 -11.24 1.98
CA ASN A 315 8.84 -10.58 3.26
C ASN A 315 10.16 -10.45 4.03
N LEU A 316 11.10 -11.37 3.85
CA LEU A 316 12.47 -11.18 4.34
C LEU A 316 13.12 -9.97 3.64
N SER A 317 12.99 -9.84 2.32
CA SER A 317 13.46 -8.68 1.56
C SER A 317 12.81 -7.37 2.04
N ASN A 318 11.48 -7.35 2.25
CA ASN A 318 10.78 -6.19 2.81
C ASN A 318 11.28 -5.84 4.23
N LEU A 319 11.56 -6.86 5.06
CA LEU A 319 12.10 -6.66 6.40
C LEU A 319 13.51 -6.08 6.37
N VAL A 320 14.40 -6.60 5.51
CA VAL A 320 15.76 -6.06 5.31
C VAL A 320 15.69 -4.60 4.87
N ALA A 321 14.82 -4.26 3.92
CA ALA A 321 14.58 -2.89 3.49
C ALA A 321 14.21 -1.95 4.65
N VAL A 322 13.31 -2.40 5.52
CA VAL A 322 12.88 -1.62 6.70
C VAL A 322 14.01 -1.52 7.73
N ILE A 323 14.79 -2.58 7.93
CA ILE A 323 15.98 -2.54 8.80
C ILE A 323 16.98 -1.47 8.31
N CYS A 324 17.19 -1.35 6.99
CA CYS A 324 18.02 -0.30 6.40
C CYS A 324 17.53 1.11 6.80
N CYS A 325 16.22 1.35 6.78
CA CYS A 325 15.65 2.63 7.18
C CYS A 325 16.00 2.97 8.64
N PHE A 326 15.88 2.01 9.57
CA PHE A 326 16.24 2.20 10.97
C PHE A 326 17.74 2.34 11.18
N GLY A 327 18.56 1.60 10.42
CA GLY A 327 20.03 1.74 10.44
C GLY A 327 20.47 3.16 10.07
N LEU A 328 19.89 3.74 8.99
CA LEU A 328 20.10 5.13 8.58
C LEU A 328 19.65 6.14 9.65
N GLN A 329 18.63 5.80 10.43
CA GLN A 329 18.15 6.62 11.56
C GLN A 329 18.97 6.43 12.83
N GLY A 330 20.09 5.67 12.79
CA GLY A 330 21.02 5.51 13.88
C GLY A 330 20.68 4.41 14.90
N PHE A 331 19.72 3.54 14.62
CA PHE A 331 19.43 2.40 15.50
C PHE A 331 20.45 1.28 15.32
N ALA A 332 20.96 0.77 16.43
CA ALA A 332 21.87 -0.37 16.40
C ALA A 332 21.16 -1.63 15.87
N PRO A 333 21.82 -2.45 15.02
CA PRO A 333 21.23 -3.68 14.47
C PRO A 333 20.70 -4.64 15.55
N SER A 334 21.38 -4.73 16.70
CA SER A 334 20.93 -5.56 17.83
C SER A 334 19.61 -5.07 18.43
N SER A 335 19.40 -3.77 18.54
CA SER A 335 18.13 -3.21 19.04
C SER A 335 16.97 -3.55 18.12
N ILE A 336 17.20 -3.46 16.79
CA ILE A 336 16.20 -3.83 15.78
C ILE A 336 15.93 -5.33 15.83
N ALA A 337 16.98 -6.18 15.84
CA ALA A 337 16.84 -7.63 15.88
C ALA A 337 16.05 -8.12 17.10
N ASN A 338 16.18 -7.49 18.25
CA ASN A 338 15.47 -7.85 19.48
C ASN A 338 13.95 -7.64 19.37
N VAL A 339 13.46 -6.78 18.49
CA VAL A 339 12.03 -6.55 18.32
C VAL A 339 11.42 -7.37 17.16
N ILE A 340 12.23 -7.84 16.22
CA ILE A 340 11.76 -8.61 15.04
C ILE A 340 10.90 -9.84 15.43
N PRO A 341 11.23 -10.65 16.45
CA PRO A 341 10.39 -11.79 16.82
C PRO A 341 8.98 -11.43 17.30
N LYS A 342 8.73 -10.15 17.61
CA LYS A 342 7.42 -9.63 18.05
C LYS A 342 6.57 -9.08 16.90
N LEU A 343 7.11 -9.07 15.68
CA LEU A 343 6.38 -8.60 14.51
C LEU A 343 5.18 -9.50 14.24
N MET A 344 4.12 -8.86 13.79
CA MET A 344 2.91 -9.52 13.31
C MET A 344 2.86 -9.48 11.79
N THR A 345 2.26 -10.49 11.19
CA THR A 345 1.97 -10.47 9.76
C THR A 345 1.04 -9.31 9.43
N VAL A 346 1.27 -8.70 8.28
CA VAL A 346 0.43 -7.60 7.80
C VAL A 346 -0.92 -8.16 7.39
N PRO A 347 -2.05 -7.55 7.79
CA PRO A 347 -3.38 -8.05 7.45
C PRO A 347 -3.53 -8.35 5.95
N GLY A 348 -3.90 -9.58 5.64
CA GLY A 348 -4.09 -10.06 4.27
C GLY A 348 -2.83 -10.14 3.40
N ARG A 349 -1.63 -10.11 3.98
CA ARG A 349 -0.34 -10.26 3.28
C ARG A 349 0.44 -11.41 3.89
N MET A 350 0.35 -12.60 3.27
CA MET A 350 0.88 -13.84 3.86
C MET A 350 0.51 -13.96 5.35
N GLU A 351 -0.71 -13.61 5.67
CA GLU A 351 -1.19 -13.62 7.06
C GLU A 351 -1.40 -15.04 7.53
N ARG A 352 -0.52 -15.47 8.42
CA ARG A 352 -0.67 -16.79 9.04
C ARG A 352 -1.76 -16.76 10.11
N ILE A 353 -2.74 -17.62 9.95
CA ILE A 353 -3.79 -17.81 10.94
C ILE A 353 -3.25 -18.67 12.08
N VAL A 354 -3.06 -18.04 13.24
CA VAL A 354 -2.55 -18.74 14.44
C VAL A 354 -3.63 -19.67 14.99
N SER A 355 -3.30 -20.95 15.08
CA SER A 355 -4.17 -22.00 15.64
C SER A 355 -3.35 -23.09 16.30
N SER A 356 -3.99 -23.95 17.08
CA SER A 356 -3.41 -25.20 17.62
C SER A 356 -3.50 -26.38 16.63
N ALA A 357 -3.98 -26.16 15.42
CA ALA A 357 -4.10 -27.18 14.39
C ALA A 357 -2.72 -27.64 13.88
N ASP A 358 -2.68 -28.81 13.36
CA ASP A 358 -1.51 -29.52 12.82
C ASP A 358 -1.15 -29.13 11.38
N ILE A 359 -1.81 -28.11 10.84
CA ILE A 359 -1.61 -27.53 9.50
C ILE A 359 -1.28 -26.04 9.59
N THR A 360 -0.67 -25.51 8.53
CA THR A 360 -0.42 -24.06 8.40
C THR A 360 -1.45 -23.46 7.43
N VAL A 361 -2.19 -22.44 7.87
CA VAL A 361 -3.16 -21.73 7.02
C VAL A 361 -2.71 -20.27 6.87
N VAL A 362 -2.67 -19.80 5.62
CA VAL A 362 -2.21 -18.46 5.25
C VAL A 362 -3.23 -17.79 4.33
N VAL A 363 -3.53 -16.53 4.62
CA VAL A 363 -4.39 -15.67 3.79
C VAL A 363 -3.52 -14.63 3.10
N ASP A 364 -3.69 -14.46 1.77
CA ASP A 364 -2.94 -13.50 0.98
C ASP A 364 -3.80 -12.73 -0.03
N TYR A 365 -3.41 -11.52 -0.33
CA TYR A 365 -4.06 -10.66 -1.31
C TYR A 365 -3.63 -10.94 -2.76
N ALA A 366 -2.85 -11.97 -3.02
CA ALA A 366 -2.36 -12.33 -4.35
C ALA A 366 -3.53 -12.61 -5.32
N HIS A 367 -3.79 -11.67 -6.23
CA HIS A 367 -4.89 -11.67 -7.20
C HIS A 367 -4.41 -11.45 -8.64
N THR A 368 -3.09 -11.49 -8.86
CA THR A 368 -2.43 -11.43 -10.17
C THR A 368 -1.60 -12.69 -10.38
N PRO A 369 -1.28 -13.09 -11.62
CA PRO A 369 -0.42 -14.26 -11.88
C PRO A 369 0.92 -14.19 -11.15
N ASP A 370 1.66 -13.07 -11.26
CA ASP A 370 2.97 -12.86 -10.60
C ASP A 370 2.85 -12.94 -9.06
N GLY A 371 1.85 -12.24 -8.48
CA GLY A 371 1.63 -12.26 -7.04
C GLY A 371 1.29 -13.65 -6.52
N LEU A 372 0.44 -14.40 -7.24
CA LEU A 372 0.03 -15.76 -6.87
C LEU A 372 1.18 -16.76 -6.98
N GLU A 373 1.99 -16.66 -8.03
CA GLU A 373 3.18 -17.50 -8.19
C GLU A 373 4.15 -17.29 -7.04
N LYS A 374 4.45 -16.02 -6.69
CA LYS A 374 5.33 -15.68 -5.57
C LYS A 374 4.79 -16.19 -4.23
N ALA A 375 3.47 -16.06 -4.00
CA ALA A 375 2.85 -16.59 -2.78
C ALA A 375 2.94 -18.12 -2.71
N LEU A 376 2.70 -18.84 -3.81
CA LEU A 376 2.81 -20.29 -3.87
C LEU A 376 4.25 -20.79 -3.65
N LEU A 377 5.24 -20.15 -4.31
CA LEU A 377 6.64 -20.47 -4.13
C LEU A 377 7.09 -20.22 -2.67
N ALA A 378 6.66 -19.10 -2.08
CA ALA A 378 6.92 -18.82 -0.69
C ALA A 378 6.31 -19.89 0.24
N MET A 379 5.03 -20.23 0.04
CA MET A 379 4.38 -21.27 0.86
C MET A 379 5.07 -22.62 0.74
N ARG A 380 5.60 -22.96 -0.45
CA ARG A 380 6.34 -24.22 -0.66
C ARG A 380 7.60 -24.30 0.22
N GLN A 381 8.29 -23.17 0.46
CA GLN A 381 9.46 -23.11 1.35
C GLN A 381 9.13 -23.37 2.84
N HIS A 382 7.85 -23.18 3.21
CA HIS A 382 7.36 -23.35 4.59
C HIS A 382 6.55 -24.64 4.81
N ALA A 383 6.24 -25.39 3.76
CA ALA A 383 5.43 -26.60 3.82
C ALA A 383 6.30 -27.83 4.08
N ASP A 384 6.05 -28.52 5.18
CA ASP A 384 6.62 -29.86 5.44
C ASP A 384 5.86 -30.95 4.65
N GLY A 385 4.56 -30.71 4.36
CA GLY A 385 3.66 -31.59 3.65
C GLY A 385 3.24 -31.02 2.28
N LYS A 386 1.98 -31.25 1.92
CA LYS A 386 1.39 -30.80 0.65
C LYS A 386 0.91 -29.36 0.73
N LEU A 387 0.90 -28.67 -0.42
CA LEU A 387 0.40 -27.31 -0.59
C LEU A 387 -0.99 -27.32 -1.23
N TRP A 388 -1.96 -26.81 -0.51
CA TRP A 388 -3.31 -26.50 -0.98
C TRP A 388 -3.40 -25.04 -1.40
N CYS A 389 -4.12 -24.74 -2.49
CA CYS A 389 -4.42 -23.36 -2.87
C CYS A 389 -5.91 -23.19 -3.11
N VAL A 390 -6.55 -22.30 -2.35
CA VAL A 390 -7.94 -21.86 -2.52
C VAL A 390 -7.90 -20.48 -3.15
N PHE A 391 -8.45 -20.31 -4.36
CA PHE A 391 -8.42 -19.03 -5.06
C PHE A 391 -9.58 -18.86 -6.03
N GLY A 392 -9.83 -17.61 -6.40
CA GLY A 392 -10.76 -17.19 -7.42
C GLY A 392 -10.26 -15.95 -8.15
N CYS A 393 -11.05 -15.44 -9.09
CA CYS A 393 -10.77 -14.22 -9.82
C CYS A 393 -11.94 -13.23 -9.72
N GLY A 394 -11.64 -11.94 -9.73
CA GLY A 394 -12.67 -10.90 -9.75
C GLY A 394 -13.29 -10.70 -11.12
N GLY A 395 -14.59 -10.39 -11.14
CA GLY A 395 -15.33 -9.96 -12.32
C GLY A 395 -15.05 -8.50 -12.69
N ASN A 396 -15.40 -8.09 -13.92
CA ASN A 396 -15.11 -6.78 -14.50
C ASN A 396 -13.60 -6.43 -14.44
N ARG A 397 -12.77 -7.41 -14.74
CA ARG A 397 -11.31 -7.37 -14.73
C ARG A 397 -10.76 -8.09 -15.95
N ASP A 398 -9.43 -8.11 -16.10
CA ASP A 398 -8.73 -8.83 -17.16
C ASP A 398 -9.09 -10.32 -17.18
N HIS A 399 -9.82 -10.77 -18.23
CA HIS A 399 -10.19 -12.16 -18.45
C HIS A 399 -8.96 -13.03 -18.77
N GLY A 400 -7.96 -12.47 -19.46
CA GLY A 400 -6.78 -13.22 -19.90
C GLY A 400 -5.94 -13.76 -18.74
N LYS A 401 -6.01 -13.15 -17.55
CA LYS A 401 -5.28 -13.65 -16.37
C LYS A 401 -5.92 -14.90 -15.75
N ARG A 402 -7.22 -15.19 -15.96
CA ARG A 402 -7.96 -16.25 -15.29
C ARG A 402 -7.36 -17.64 -15.57
N PRO A 403 -7.23 -18.09 -16.85
CA PRO A 403 -6.58 -19.36 -17.13
C PRO A 403 -5.09 -19.38 -16.78
N LEU A 404 -4.39 -18.21 -16.84
CA LEU A 404 -2.99 -18.14 -16.43
C LEU A 404 -2.82 -18.41 -14.92
N MET A 405 -3.68 -17.84 -14.09
CA MET A 405 -3.70 -18.10 -12.64
C MET A 405 -4.02 -19.57 -12.37
N GLY A 406 -5.00 -20.15 -13.08
CA GLY A 406 -5.31 -21.59 -13.02
C GLY A 406 -4.10 -22.45 -13.29
N ALA A 407 -3.40 -22.21 -14.40
CA ALA A 407 -2.21 -22.97 -14.80
C ALA A 407 -1.05 -22.82 -13.80
N LEU A 408 -0.85 -21.64 -13.20
CA LEU A 408 0.15 -21.42 -12.17
C LEU A 408 -0.15 -22.21 -10.90
N VAL A 409 -1.40 -22.19 -10.42
CA VAL A 409 -1.79 -22.96 -9.24
C VAL A 409 -1.65 -24.45 -9.51
N GLN A 410 -2.08 -24.95 -10.68
CA GLN A 410 -1.92 -26.35 -11.10
C GLN A 410 -0.45 -26.80 -11.11
N ARG A 411 0.48 -25.88 -11.42
CA ARG A 411 1.93 -26.17 -11.46
C ARG A 411 2.56 -26.24 -10.08
N HIS A 412 2.15 -25.35 -9.17
CA HIS A 412 2.88 -25.10 -7.91
C HIS A 412 2.19 -25.65 -6.66
N ALA A 413 0.87 -25.90 -6.70
CA ALA A 413 0.11 -26.52 -5.61
C ALA A 413 -0.13 -28.01 -5.87
N ASP A 414 -0.20 -28.82 -4.80
CA ASP A 414 -0.55 -30.23 -4.87
C ASP A 414 -2.07 -30.41 -4.95
N HIS A 415 -2.81 -29.47 -4.35
CA HIS A 415 -4.28 -29.47 -4.34
C HIS A 415 -4.81 -28.10 -4.74
N VAL A 416 -5.67 -28.10 -5.76
CA VAL A 416 -6.26 -26.90 -6.35
C VAL A 416 -7.74 -26.83 -5.98
N VAL A 417 -8.15 -25.75 -5.31
CA VAL A 417 -9.55 -25.46 -4.99
C VAL A 417 -9.94 -24.16 -5.67
N VAL A 418 -10.83 -24.25 -6.66
CA VAL A 418 -11.30 -23.08 -7.42
C VAL A 418 -12.64 -22.61 -6.86
N THR A 419 -12.75 -21.30 -6.61
CA THR A 419 -13.95 -20.71 -6.01
C THR A 419 -14.22 -19.30 -6.54
N SER A 420 -15.29 -18.65 -6.05
CA SER A 420 -15.56 -17.24 -6.35
C SER A 420 -14.64 -16.30 -5.57
N ASP A 421 -14.52 -15.07 -6.07
CA ASP A 421 -13.89 -13.93 -5.42
C ASP A 421 -14.94 -12.79 -5.31
N ASN A 422 -14.77 -11.69 -6.01
CA ASN A 422 -15.74 -10.62 -6.19
C ASN A 422 -16.31 -10.70 -7.61
N PRO A 423 -17.40 -11.42 -7.88
CA PRO A 423 -17.91 -11.57 -9.25
C PRO A 423 -18.43 -10.26 -9.84
N ARG A 424 -18.83 -9.27 -9.04
CA ARG A 424 -19.39 -7.99 -9.47
C ARG A 424 -20.57 -8.22 -10.42
N ASN A 425 -20.53 -7.68 -11.64
CA ASN A 425 -21.61 -7.80 -12.62
C ASN A 425 -21.47 -9.04 -13.54
N GLU A 426 -20.47 -9.91 -13.31
CA GLU A 426 -20.29 -11.15 -14.05
C GLU A 426 -20.85 -12.36 -13.28
N SER A 427 -21.12 -13.45 -13.98
CA SER A 427 -21.49 -14.73 -13.37
C SER A 427 -20.27 -15.36 -12.68
N ALA A 428 -20.38 -15.71 -11.40
CA ALA A 428 -19.32 -16.40 -10.68
C ALA A 428 -18.97 -17.74 -11.36
N ALA A 429 -19.96 -18.47 -11.86
CA ALA A 429 -19.75 -19.72 -12.59
C ALA A 429 -18.94 -19.51 -13.88
N GLU A 430 -19.23 -18.48 -14.68
CA GLU A 430 -18.48 -18.19 -15.91
C GLU A 430 -17.01 -17.82 -15.59
N ILE A 431 -16.77 -17.08 -14.52
CA ILE A 431 -15.41 -16.75 -14.06
C ILE A 431 -14.66 -18.04 -13.67
N ILE A 432 -15.32 -18.93 -12.94
CA ILE A 432 -14.76 -20.23 -12.53
C ILE A 432 -14.43 -21.07 -13.77
N ASP A 433 -15.31 -21.14 -14.75
CA ASP A 433 -15.10 -21.90 -16.01
C ASP A 433 -13.86 -21.35 -16.77
N GLU A 434 -13.66 -20.03 -16.81
CA GLU A 434 -12.46 -19.45 -17.43
C GLU A 434 -11.17 -19.80 -16.65
N ILE A 435 -11.22 -19.86 -15.31
CA ILE A 435 -10.09 -20.33 -14.50
C ILE A 435 -9.77 -21.78 -14.79
N LEU A 436 -10.81 -22.63 -14.91
CA LEU A 436 -10.70 -24.07 -15.22
C LEU A 436 -10.10 -24.33 -16.60
N GLY A 437 -10.10 -23.36 -17.51
CA GLY A 437 -9.31 -23.41 -18.74
C GLY A 437 -7.80 -23.59 -18.52
N GLY A 438 -7.29 -23.33 -17.32
CA GLY A 438 -5.89 -23.55 -16.92
C GLY A 438 -5.71 -24.66 -15.86
N VAL A 439 -6.77 -25.37 -15.46
CA VAL A 439 -6.72 -26.38 -14.39
C VAL A 439 -7.28 -27.71 -14.89
N ASP A 440 -6.43 -28.72 -15.08
CA ASP A 440 -6.84 -30.04 -15.57
C ASP A 440 -7.50 -30.90 -14.49
N ARG A 441 -7.06 -30.77 -13.24
CA ARG A 441 -7.46 -31.67 -12.13
C ARG A 441 -7.70 -30.86 -10.84
N PRO A 442 -8.81 -30.12 -10.71
CA PRO A 442 -9.16 -29.46 -9.48
C PRO A 442 -9.48 -30.50 -8.39
N SER A 443 -9.03 -30.26 -7.16
CA SER A 443 -9.43 -31.05 -5.99
C SER A 443 -10.86 -30.73 -5.58
N MET A 444 -11.30 -29.50 -5.81
CA MET A 444 -12.67 -29.01 -5.59
C MET A 444 -12.95 -27.82 -6.49
N VAL A 445 -14.19 -27.74 -6.96
CA VAL A 445 -14.77 -26.54 -7.58
C VAL A 445 -16.02 -26.20 -6.78
N GLU A 446 -16.04 -25.04 -6.13
CA GLU A 446 -17.12 -24.63 -5.24
C GLU A 446 -17.32 -23.12 -5.33
N GLU A 447 -18.51 -22.68 -5.73
CA GLU A 447 -18.81 -21.26 -5.86
C GLU A 447 -18.84 -20.54 -4.49
N ASP A 448 -19.38 -21.22 -3.46
CA ASP A 448 -19.34 -20.69 -2.10
C ASP A 448 -17.92 -20.74 -1.54
N ARG A 449 -17.31 -19.56 -1.43
CA ARG A 449 -15.93 -19.44 -0.96
C ARG A 449 -15.73 -19.93 0.47
N GLY A 450 -16.73 -19.79 1.34
CA GLY A 450 -16.68 -20.29 2.71
C GLY A 450 -16.61 -21.83 2.74
N LEU A 451 -17.42 -22.50 1.94
CA LEU A 451 -17.40 -23.96 1.79
C LEU A 451 -16.09 -24.44 1.16
N ALA A 452 -15.56 -23.73 0.16
CA ALA A 452 -14.27 -24.03 -0.46
C ALA A 452 -13.11 -23.97 0.56
N ILE A 453 -13.07 -22.95 1.42
CA ILE A 453 -12.09 -22.81 2.50
C ILE A 453 -12.24 -23.95 3.53
N GLN A 454 -13.47 -24.25 3.95
CA GLN A 454 -13.75 -25.35 4.87
C GLN A 454 -13.29 -26.70 4.32
N PHE A 455 -13.56 -26.97 3.02
CA PHE A 455 -13.12 -28.18 2.36
C PHE A 455 -11.61 -28.35 2.40
N ALA A 456 -10.85 -27.31 2.01
CA ALA A 456 -9.40 -27.39 1.99
C ALA A 456 -8.82 -27.64 3.39
N ILE A 457 -9.30 -26.91 4.41
CA ILE A 457 -8.83 -27.05 5.79
C ILE A 457 -9.22 -28.41 6.40
N ALA A 458 -10.39 -28.93 6.08
CA ALA A 458 -10.85 -30.23 6.60
C ALA A 458 -10.06 -31.41 6.00
N ASN A 459 -9.66 -31.33 4.73
CA ASN A 459 -8.99 -32.42 4.00
C ASN A 459 -7.46 -32.35 4.01
N ALA A 460 -6.88 -31.22 4.42
CA ALA A 460 -5.43 -31.11 4.58
C ALA A 460 -4.92 -32.08 5.66
N LEU A 461 -3.77 -32.72 5.43
CA LEU A 461 -3.14 -33.64 6.36
C LEU A 461 -2.17 -32.90 7.31
N PRO A 462 -1.78 -33.52 8.45
CA PRO A 462 -0.76 -32.93 9.33
C PRO A 462 0.50 -32.55 8.57
N GLY A 463 0.97 -31.32 8.78
CA GLY A 463 2.13 -30.74 8.09
C GLY A 463 1.81 -30.06 6.75
N ASP A 464 0.58 -30.16 6.25
CA ASP A 464 0.16 -29.47 5.04
C ASP A 464 0.04 -27.97 5.25
N CYS A 465 0.18 -27.22 4.16
CA CYS A 465 -0.06 -25.78 4.09
C CYS A 465 -1.28 -25.47 3.21
N VAL A 466 -2.14 -24.55 3.65
CA VAL A 466 -3.30 -24.06 2.90
C VAL A 466 -3.12 -22.57 2.65
N LEU A 467 -2.95 -22.19 1.38
CA LEU A 467 -2.96 -20.81 0.92
C LEU A 467 -4.37 -20.43 0.47
N ILE A 468 -4.94 -19.38 1.06
CA ILE A 468 -6.20 -18.78 0.64
C ILE A 468 -5.85 -17.45 -0.01
N ALA A 469 -6.00 -17.36 -1.36
CA ALA A 469 -5.51 -16.24 -2.15
C ALA A 469 -6.64 -15.43 -2.79
N GLY A 470 -6.40 -14.14 -2.99
CA GLY A 470 -7.26 -13.21 -3.74
C GLY A 470 -7.75 -12.02 -2.92
N LYS A 471 -8.44 -12.27 -1.81
CA LYS A 471 -9.12 -11.24 -1.03
C LYS A 471 -8.26 -10.59 0.07
N GLY A 472 -7.32 -11.35 0.64
CA GLY A 472 -6.46 -10.84 1.71
C GLY A 472 -7.26 -10.26 2.88
N HIS A 473 -7.14 -8.95 3.09
CA HIS A 473 -7.81 -8.21 4.19
C HIS A 473 -9.25 -7.80 3.89
N GLU A 474 -9.77 -8.04 2.69
CA GLU A 474 -11.15 -7.66 2.34
C GLU A 474 -12.17 -8.33 3.27
N ASP A 475 -13.15 -7.55 3.73
CA ASP A 475 -14.20 -7.94 4.67
C ASP A 475 -15.56 -8.21 4.01
N HIS A 476 -15.60 -8.21 2.67
CA HIS A 476 -16.83 -8.37 1.88
C HIS A 476 -16.60 -9.04 0.53
N GLN A 477 -17.68 -9.54 -0.07
CA GLN A 477 -17.78 -9.88 -1.49
C GLN A 477 -18.66 -8.88 -2.23
N LEU A 478 -18.28 -8.50 -3.44
CA LEU A 478 -19.09 -7.69 -4.36
C LEU A 478 -19.85 -8.60 -5.33
N ILE A 479 -21.17 -8.64 -5.19
CA ILE A 479 -22.08 -9.42 -6.04
C ILE A 479 -23.12 -8.46 -6.63
N GLY A 480 -23.00 -8.15 -7.92
CA GLY A 480 -23.70 -7.02 -8.53
C GLY A 480 -23.31 -5.73 -7.77
N ASP A 481 -24.33 -4.95 -7.38
CA ASP A 481 -24.18 -3.75 -6.57
C ASP A 481 -24.17 -4.02 -5.05
N LEU A 482 -24.28 -5.29 -4.64
CA LEU A 482 -24.34 -5.66 -3.23
C LEU A 482 -22.95 -5.87 -2.65
N ARG A 483 -22.72 -5.28 -1.47
CA ARG A 483 -21.56 -5.56 -0.63
C ARG A 483 -21.99 -6.55 0.47
N VAL A 484 -21.64 -7.82 0.29
CA VAL A 484 -22.00 -8.91 1.22
C VAL A 484 -20.86 -9.13 2.19
N PRO A 485 -21.07 -9.06 3.52
CA PRO A 485 -20.02 -9.30 4.51
C PRO A 485 -19.39 -10.69 4.34
N PHE A 486 -18.08 -10.74 4.20
CA PHE A 486 -17.31 -11.98 4.04
C PHE A 486 -15.82 -11.71 4.31
N SER A 487 -15.16 -12.60 5.03
CA SER A 487 -13.72 -12.50 5.31
C SER A 487 -13.06 -13.87 5.28
N ASP A 488 -12.02 -14.02 4.46
CA ASP A 488 -11.20 -15.24 4.38
C ASP A 488 -10.63 -15.62 5.76
N ILE A 489 -10.16 -14.63 6.51
CA ILE A 489 -9.58 -14.80 7.85
C ILE A 489 -10.63 -15.39 8.81
N THR A 490 -11.85 -14.86 8.77
CA THR A 490 -12.96 -15.34 9.62
C THR A 490 -13.34 -16.76 9.26
N GLN A 491 -13.48 -17.08 7.98
CA GLN A 491 -13.81 -18.44 7.51
C GLN A 491 -12.71 -19.44 7.86
N ALA A 492 -11.44 -19.06 7.69
CA ALA A 492 -10.31 -19.91 8.05
C ALA A 492 -10.27 -20.21 9.57
N ARG A 493 -10.50 -19.19 10.40
CA ARG A 493 -10.57 -19.38 11.88
C ARG A 493 -11.69 -20.31 12.27
N LEU A 494 -12.87 -20.16 11.68
CA LEU A 494 -14.02 -21.07 11.94
C LEU A 494 -13.70 -22.50 11.54
N ALA A 495 -13.16 -22.72 10.34
CA ALA A 495 -12.80 -24.03 9.84
C ALA A 495 -11.71 -24.71 10.71
N LEU A 496 -10.69 -23.96 11.14
CA LEU A 496 -9.64 -24.42 12.03
C LEU A 496 -10.18 -24.79 13.42
N ALA A 497 -11.14 -24.04 13.94
CA ALA A 497 -11.79 -24.37 15.22
C ALA A 497 -12.58 -25.69 15.12
N VAL A 498 -13.29 -25.92 14.03
CA VAL A 498 -14.00 -27.19 13.78
C VAL A 498 -13.00 -28.36 13.70
N ARG A 499 -11.89 -28.20 12.96
CA ARG A 499 -10.83 -29.22 12.84
C ARG A 499 -10.21 -29.56 14.20
N ALA A 500 -9.87 -28.54 15.00
CA ALA A 500 -9.27 -28.74 16.33
C ALA A 500 -10.20 -29.51 17.29
N ASN A 501 -11.51 -29.21 17.24
CA ASN A 501 -12.51 -29.92 18.04
C ASN A 501 -12.70 -31.38 17.61
N ALA A 502 -12.63 -31.67 16.31
CA ALA A 502 -12.69 -33.03 15.79
C ALA A 502 -11.48 -33.87 16.22
N ALA A 503 -10.27 -33.28 16.19
CA ALA A 503 -9.04 -33.95 16.66
C ALA A 503 -9.01 -34.17 18.20
N GLY A 504 -9.67 -33.32 19.00
CA GLY A 504 -9.76 -33.44 20.46
C GLY A 504 -10.87 -34.41 20.95
N GLY A 505 -11.77 -34.83 20.06
CA GLY A 505 -12.88 -35.74 20.39
C GLY A 505 -12.53 -37.23 20.40
N ASP A 506 -11.37 -37.64 19.91
CA ASP A 506 -10.92 -39.05 19.87
C ASP A 506 -10.10 -39.50 21.08
N VAL A 507 -10.00 -38.66 22.11
CA VAL A 507 -9.34 -39.00 23.38
C VAL A 507 -10.42 -39.11 24.46
N ARG A 508 -11.24 -40.16 24.41
CA ARG A 508 -12.03 -40.68 25.57
C ARG A 508 -12.09 -42.20 25.52
#